data_5e6db1824c2b0b46f82b3d97653f28bb
#
_entry.id   5e6db1824c2b0b46f82b3d97653f28bb
#
_cell.length_a   1.000
_cell.length_b   1.000
_cell.length_c   1.000
_cell.angle_alpha   90.00
_cell.angle_beta   90.00
_cell.angle_gamma   90.00
#
_symmetry.space_group_name_H-M   'P 1'
#
loop_
_entity.id
_entity.type
_entity.pdbx_description
1 polymer ?
#
loop_
_entity_poly.entity_id
_entity_poly.type
_entity_poly.pdbx_seq_one_letter_code
_entity_poly.pdbx_strand_id
1 'polypeptide(L)'
;MPILATLLALAAAVSPATAQGRARGSPDLGEVARLVLDRTNDLRRGEGREPVESASRLDAAARSFAAYMARSDRYGHEADGRTAAQRVKEQGYTYCIVLENIASLYSSSGFGTQELASKVTQGWWQSEGHRRNMLDAEVTDIGIAIAQSGKTGTYYAVQLFGRPYRTRIEFRVANASPAPIEYDLNGKGYSLPAHSTRMHQECRAARLTVRLPGERQPISVKPADGDRYEVERVGSRFQLRRAAS
;
A
#
# COMPACT_ATOMS: atom_id res chain seq x y z
N MET A 1 0.00 76.48 -55.91
CA MET A 1 -0.26 75.05 -56.27
C MET A 1 0.11 74.19 -55.07
N PRO A 2 -0.89 73.63 -54.32
CA PRO A 2 -0.57 72.72 -53.21
C PRO A 2 -0.56 71.28 -53.67
N ILE A 3 0.46 70.54 -53.21
CA ILE A 3 0.68 69.14 -53.47
C ILE A 3 -0.14 68.36 -52.46
N LEU A 4 -1.09 67.51 -52.94
CA LEU A 4 -1.91 66.62 -52.14
C LEU A 4 -1.09 65.32 -51.84
N ALA A 5 -0.80 65.10 -50.58
CA ALA A 5 -0.15 63.86 -50.16
C ALA A 5 -1.23 62.80 -49.75
N THR A 6 -1.35 61.77 -50.52
CA THR A 6 -2.30 60.66 -50.22
C THR A 6 -1.66 59.73 -49.26
N LEU A 7 -2.20 59.63 -48.01
CA LEU A 7 -1.81 58.58 -47.03
C LEU A 7 -2.55 57.29 -47.34
N LEU A 8 -1.77 56.23 -47.69
CA LEU A 8 -2.28 54.88 -47.83
C LEU A 8 -2.26 54.19 -46.46
N ALA A 9 -3.44 53.95 -45.87
CA ALA A 9 -3.54 53.22 -44.62
C ALA A 9 -3.52 51.70 -44.90
N LEU A 10 -2.47 51.04 -44.45
CA LEU A 10 -2.32 49.56 -44.51
C LEU A 10 -3.07 48.95 -43.32
N ALA A 11 -4.25 48.40 -43.56
CA ALA A 11 -5.00 47.64 -42.55
C ALA A 11 -4.41 46.24 -42.41
N ALA A 12 -3.68 45.97 -41.30
CA ALA A 12 -3.23 44.65 -40.96
C ALA A 12 -4.42 43.78 -40.44
N ALA A 13 -4.83 42.78 -41.21
CA ALA A 13 -5.83 41.81 -40.78
C ALA A 13 -5.21 40.87 -39.74
N VAL A 14 -5.60 41.04 -38.49
CA VAL A 14 -5.30 40.09 -37.40
C VAL A 14 -6.25 38.93 -37.54
N SER A 15 -5.81 37.82 -38.10
CA SER A 15 -6.53 36.56 -38.08
C SER A 15 -6.60 36.02 -36.65
N PRO A 16 -7.79 35.69 -36.12
CA PRO A 16 -7.86 34.99 -34.83
C PRO A 16 -7.29 33.61 -34.98
N ALA A 17 -6.18 33.32 -34.30
CA ALA A 17 -5.70 31.95 -34.16
C ALA A 17 -6.72 31.16 -33.37
N THR A 18 -7.54 30.37 -34.05
CA THR A 18 -8.40 29.38 -33.45
C THR A 18 -7.48 28.32 -32.84
N ALA A 19 -7.29 28.37 -31.52
CA ALA A 19 -6.69 27.28 -30.76
C ALA A 19 -7.62 26.07 -30.88
N GLN A 20 -7.44 25.29 -31.93
CA GLN A 20 -8.04 23.96 -32.02
C GLN A 20 -7.44 23.12 -30.90
N GLY A 21 -8.18 23.02 -29.78
CA GLY A 21 -7.89 22.07 -28.73
C GLY A 21 -7.88 20.68 -29.36
N ARG A 22 -6.67 20.12 -29.55
CA ARG A 22 -6.51 18.75 -29.98
C ARG A 22 -7.31 17.88 -29.00
N ALA A 23 -8.31 17.17 -29.49
CA ALA A 23 -9.02 16.15 -28.71
C ALA A 23 -7.94 15.25 -28.11
N ARG A 24 -7.83 15.24 -26.78
CA ARG A 24 -6.88 14.36 -26.10
C ARG A 24 -7.33 12.95 -26.39
N GLY A 25 -6.45 12.11 -26.95
CA GLY A 25 -6.74 10.69 -27.12
C GLY A 25 -7.08 10.06 -25.77
N SER A 26 -7.91 9.02 -25.76
CA SER A 26 -8.21 8.27 -24.54
C SER A 26 -6.91 7.79 -23.89
N PRO A 27 -6.80 7.86 -22.55
CA PRO A 27 -5.59 7.41 -21.86
C PRO A 27 -5.40 5.90 -22.03
N ASP A 28 -4.15 5.47 -22.17
CA ASP A 28 -3.78 4.07 -22.03
C ASP A 28 -3.85 3.68 -20.55
N LEU A 29 -4.87 2.94 -20.14
CA LEU A 29 -5.12 2.58 -18.76
C LEU A 29 -4.09 1.60 -18.20
N GLY A 30 -3.48 0.77 -19.05
CA GLY A 30 -2.37 -0.11 -18.67
C GLY A 30 -1.13 0.71 -18.31
N GLU A 31 -0.81 1.68 -19.16
CA GLU A 31 0.30 2.61 -18.90
C GLU A 31 0.02 3.52 -17.70
N VAL A 32 -1.23 3.95 -17.47
CA VAL A 32 -1.62 4.68 -16.25
C VAL A 32 -1.29 3.86 -15.02
N ALA A 33 -1.66 2.57 -14.99
CA ALA A 33 -1.39 1.69 -13.85
C ALA A 33 0.12 1.54 -13.60
N ARG A 34 0.92 1.37 -14.65
CA ARG A 34 2.38 1.30 -14.56
C ARG A 34 2.99 2.59 -13.98
N LEU A 35 2.56 3.75 -14.49
CA LEU A 35 3.01 5.05 -14.00
C LEU A 35 2.62 5.31 -12.53
N VAL A 36 1.43 4.84 -12.11
CA VAL A 36 1.01 4.93 -10.71
C VAL A 36 1.91 4.08 -9.82
N LEU A 37 2.31 2.87 -10.27
CA LEU A 37 3.27 2.03 -9.55
C LEU A 37 4.63 2.73 -9.40
N ASP A 38 5.17 3.23 -10.50
CA ASP A 38 6.47 3.90 -10.51
C ASP A 38 6.48 5.08 -9.53
N ARG A 39 5.46 5.95 -9.62
CA ARG A 39 5.32 7.11 -8.72
C ARG A 39 5.10 6.72 -7.26
N THR A 40 4.34 5.64 -7.01
CA THR A 40 4.18 5.11 -5.65
C THR A 40 5.52 4.69 -5.08
N ASN A 41 6.34 4.00 -5.87
CA ASN A 41 7.67 3.57 -5.45
C ASN A 41 8.65 4.75 -5.29
N ASP A 42 8.54 5.80 -6.13
CA ASP A 42 9.33 7.02 -5.94
C ASP A 42 9.00 7.71 -4.62
N LEU A 43 7.70 7.85 -4.30
CA LEU A 43 7.23 8.43 -3.03
C LEU A 43 7.67 7.56 -1.83
N ARG A 44 7.58 6.24 -1.94
CA ARG A 44 8.06 5.32 -0.90
C ARG A 44 9.55 5.49 -0.65
N ARG A 45 10.37 5.51 -1.71
CA ARG A 45 11.83 5.74 -1.59
C ARG A 45 12.14 7.10 -0.96
N GLY A 46 11.43 8.15 -1.36
CA GLY A 46 11.57 9.49 -0.78
C GLY A 46 11.32 9.55 0.73
N GLU A 47 10.48 8.63 1.25
CA GLU A 47 10.14 8.50 2.67
C GLU A 47 10.90 7.35 3.37
N GLY A 48 11.97 6.84 2.75
CA GLY A 48 12.80 5.77 3.32
C GLY A 48 12.08 4.42 3.46
N ARG A 49 11.13 4.13 2.55
CA ARG A 49 10.41 2.85 2.50
C ARG A 49 10.91 2.02 1.33
N GLU A 50 11.00 0.71 1.53
CA GLU A 50 11.30 -0.22 0.45
C GLU A 50 10.22 -0.16 -0.64
N PRO A 51 10.58 -0.28 -1.93
CA PRO A 51 9.62 -0.36 -3.01
C PRO A 51 8.74 -1.60 -2.88
N VAL A 52 7.54 -1.53 -3.47
CA VAL A 52 6.61 -2.65 -3.58
C VAL A 52 6.64 -3.23 -4.99
N GLU A 53 6.42 -4.53 -5.12
CA GLU A 53 6.43 -5.26 -6.40
C GLU A 53 5.01 -5.58 -6.87
N SER A 54 4.79 -5.52 -8.19
CA SER A 54 3.50 -5.92 -8.77
C SER A 54 3.25 -7.40 -8.54
N ALA A 55 2.04 -7.72 -8.05
CA ALA A 55 1.57 -9.08 -7.84
C ALA A 55 0.32 -9.35 -8.69
N SER A 56 0.42 -10.29 -9.63
CA SER A 56 -0.63 -10.58 -10.62
C SER A 56 -2.01 -10.86 -10.00
N ARG A 57 -2.05 -11.48 -8.81
CA ARG A 57 -3.30 -11.76 -8.07
C ARG A 57 -3.92 -10.50 -7.49
N LEU A 58 -3.11 -9.55 -7.02
CA LEU A 58 -3.58 -8.23 -6.58
C LEU A 58 -4.02 -7.39 -7.78
N ASP A 59 -3.31 -7.45 -8.91
CA ASP A 59 -3.72 -6.80 -10.16
C ASP A 59 -5.07 -7.34 -10.66
N ALA A 60 -5.30 -8.65 -10.56
CA ALA A 60 -6.58 -9.26 -10.95
C ALA A 60 -7.73 -8.78 -10.05
N ALA A 61 -7.51 -8.70 -8.74
CA ALA A 61 -8.49 -8.18 -7.78
C ALA A 61 -8.80 -6.69 -8.03
N ALA A 62 -7.75 -5.88 -8.21
CA ALA A 62 -7.89 -4.46 -8.53
C ALA A 62 -8.65 -4.24 -9.84
N ARG A 63 -8.32 -5.00 -10.88
CA ARG A 63 -8.97 -4.94 -12.20
C ARG A 63 -10.45 -5.31 -12.13
N SER A 64 -10.77 -6.40 -11.43
CA SER A 64 -12.16 -6.83 -11.25
C SER A 64 -12.99 -5.77 -10.54
N PHE A 65 -12.44 -5.14 -9.51
CA PHE A 65 -13.15 -4.14 -8.73
C PHE A 65 -13.26 -2.79 -9.43
N ALA A 66 -12.19 -2.30 -10.08
CA ALA A 66 -12.26 -1.09 -10.90
C ALA A 66 -13.30 -1.24 -12.02
N ALA A 67 -13.31 -2.38 -12.71
CA ALA A 67 -14.29 -2.68 -13.74
C ALA A 67 -15.73 -2.77 -13.18
N TYR A 68 -15.93 -3.30 -11.97
CA TYR A 68 -17.23 -3.30 -11.32
C TYR A 68 -17.73 -1.86 -11.08
N MET A 69 -16.91 -1.02 -10.45
CA MET A 69 -17.27 0.39 -10.22
C MET A 69 -17.60 1.12 -11.53
N ALA A 70 -16.80 0.90 -12.58
CA ALA A 70 -17.00 1.53 -13.87
C ALA A 70 -18.31 1.09 -14.57
N ARG A 71 -18.71 -0.18 -14.43
CA ARG A 71 -19.98 -0.69 -15.02
C ARG A 71 -21.21 -0.23 -14.25
N SER A 72 -21.11 -0.17 -12.92
CA SER A 72 -22.23 0.15 -12.03
C SER A 72 -22.35 1.62 -11.68
N ASP A 73 -21.32 2.43 -11.94
CA ASP A 73 -21.14 3.80 -11.45
C ASP A 73 -21.32 3.92 -9.92
N ARG A 74 -20.99 2.84 -9.17
CA ARG A 74 -21.00 2.82 -7.71
C ARG A 74 -19.60 2.96 -7.20
N TYR A 75 -19.39 3.88 -6.24
CA TYR A 75 -18.09 4.16 -5.65
C TYR A 75 -18.11 3.90 -4.13
N GLY A 76 -17.09 3.24 -3.64
CA GLY A 76 -16.91 2.91 -2.22
C GLY A 76 -16.15 1.59 -2.06
N HIS A 77 -15.48 1.39 -0.92
CA HIS A 77 -14.67 0.20 -0.64
C HIS A 77 -15.46 -1.12 -0.71
N GLU A 78 -16.75 -1.07 -0.48
CA GLU A 78 -17.65 -2.23 -0.52
C GLU A 78 -18.75 -2.04 -1.59
N ALA A 79 -18.48 -1.30 -2.67
CA ALA A 79 -19.45 -1.04 -3.72
C ALA A 79 -20.03 -2.32 -4.34
N ASP A 80 -19.26 -3.40 -4.38
CA ASP A 80 -19.63 -4.73 -4.87
C ASP A 80 -20.12 -5.70 -3.79
N GLY A 81 -20.32 -5.21 -2.54
CA GLY A 81 -20.73 -6.02 -1.39
C GLY A 81 -19.62 -6.84 -0.75
N ARG A 82 -18.34 -6.63 -1.15
CA ARG A 82 -17.17 -7.36 -0.64
C ARG A 82 -16.13 -6.40 -0.09
N THR A 83 -15.38 -6.88 0.90
CA THR A 83 -14.19 -6.19 1.40
C THR A 83 -13.00 -6.43 0.45
N ALA A 84 -11.97 -5.58 0.53
CA ALA A 84 -10.72 -5.79 -0.21
C ALA A 84 -10.10 -7.15 0.08
N ALA A 85 -10.14 -7.59 1.36
CA ALA A 85 -9.63 -8.87 1.79
C ALA A 85 -10.35 -10.07 1.13
N GLN A 86 -11.66 -9.98 0.98
CA GLN A 86 -12.45 -11.01 0.27
C GLN A 86 -12.08 -11.05 -1.22
N ARG A 87 -12.00 -9.88 -1.87
CA ARG A 87 -11.62 -9.80 -3.30
C ARG A 87 -10.26 -10.40 -3.59
N VAL A 88 -9.24 -10.09 -2.79
CA VAL A 88 -7.90 -10.64 -3.02
C VAL A 88 -7.82 -12.14 -2.73
N LYS A 89 -8.57 -12.63 -1.73
CA LYS A 89 -8.68 -14.06 -1.42
C LYS A 89 -9.33 -14.84 -2.57
N GLU A 90 -10.38 -14.31 -3.19
CA GLU A 90 -11.03 -14.91 -4.36
C GLU A 90 -10.08 -15.03 -5.55
N GLN A 91 -9.11 -14.13 -5.69
CA GLN A 91 -8.04 -14.22 -6.68
C GLN A 91 -6.87 -15.14 -6.24
N GLY A 92 -7.02 -15.83 -5.12
CA GLY A 92 -6.03 -16.77 -4.60
C GLY A 92 -4.82 -16.10 -3.93
N TYR A 93 -4.91 -14.82 -3.57
CA TYR A 93 -3.86 -14.14 -2.80
C TYR A 93 -4.05 -14.43 -1.31
N THR A 94 -3.24 -15.34 -0.77
CA THR A 94 -3.15 -15.61 0.66
C THR A 94 -2.29 -14.54 1.32
N TYR A 95 -2.85 -13.82 2.27
CA TYR A 95 -2.24 -12.61 2.80
C TYR A 95 -2.08 -12.60 4.32
N CYS A 96 -1.09 -11.85 4.77
CA CYS A 96 -0.97 -11.31 6.12
C CYS A 96 -1.62 -9.93 6.24
N ILE A 97 -1.36 -9.07 5.24
CA ILE A 97 -1.85 -7.69 5.21
C ILE A 97 -2.51 -7.44 3.86
N VAL A 98 -3.63 -6.74 3.86
CA VAL A 98 -4.26 -6.13 2.68
C VAL A 98 -4.70 -4.72 3.04
N LEU A 99 -4.31 -3.74 2.21
CA LEU A 99 -4.74 -2.34 2.31
C LEU A 99 -5.28 -1.91 0.94
N GLU A 100 -6.24 -1.01 0.92
CA GLU A 100 -6.87 -0.54 -0.32
C GLU A 100 -6.95 0.97 -0.37
N ASN A 101 -6.58 1.52 -1.51
CA ASN A 101 -6.87 2.89 -1.92
C ASN A 101 -7.78 2.85 -3.16
N ILE A 102 -8.81 3.67 -3.17
CA ILE A 102 -9.68 3.87 -4.33
C ILE A 102 -9.75 5.35 -4.68
N ALA A 103 -9.99 5.65 -5.97
CA ALA A 103 -10.25 7.02 -6.42
C ALA A 103 -11.27 7.01 -7.57
N SER A 104 -12.05 8.09 -7.66
CA SER A 104 -12.90 8.39 -8.81
C SER A 104 -12.55 9.78 -9.36
N LEU A 105 -12.36 9.89 -10.68
CA LEU A 105 -11.99 11.13 -11.36
C LEU A 105 -12.84 11.34 -12.60
N TYR A 106 -13.27 12.57 -12.80
CA TYR A 106 -14.00 12.99 -14.00
C TYR A 106 -13.41 14.29 -14.55
N SER A 107 -13.39 14.40 -15.86
CA SER A 107 -13.08 15.63 -16.59
C SER A 107 -13.88 15.67 -17.88
N SER A 108 -14.56 16.77 -18.15
CA SER A 108 -15.28 16.97 -19.40
C SER A 108 -14.37 17.02 -20.64
N SER A 109 -13.10 17.42 -20.44
CA SER A 109 -12.07 17.41 -21.49
C SER A 109 -11.29 16.10 -21.57
N GLY A 110 -11.66 15.09 -20.77
CA GLY A 110 -10.88 13.87 -20.59
C GLY A 110 -9.54 14.09 -19.89
N PHE A 111 -8.75 13.02 -19.85
CA PHE A 111 -7.38 13.04 -19.32
C PHE A 111 -6.42 12.44 -20.34
N GLY A 112 -5.19 12.95 -20.40
CA GLY A 112 -4.08 12.23 -20.99
C GLY A 112 -3.53 11.17 -20.01
N THR A 113 -2.79 10.17 -20.52
CA THR A 113 -2.21 9.06 -19.72
C THR A 113 -1.39 9.55 -18.52
N GLN A 114 -0.44 10.45 -18.76
CA GLN A 114 0.43 11.01 -17.70
C GLN A 114 -0.35 11.84 -16.68
N GLU A 115 -1.34 12.60 -17.16
CA GLU A 115 -2.18 13.46 -16.33
C GLU A 115 -3.05 12.62 -15.39
N LEU A 116 -3.71 11.59 -15.91
CA LEU A 116 -4.55 10.70 -15.10
C LEU A 116 -3.73 10.01 -14.03
N ALA A 117 -2.56 9.44 -14.38
CA ALA A 117 -1.66 8.83 -13.41
C ALA A 117 -1.24 9.81 -12.31
N SER A 118 -0.91 11.06 -12.70
CA SER A 118 -0.53 12.11 -11.76
C SER A 118 -1.66 12.46 -10.80
N LYS A 119 -2.86 12.69 -11.33
CA LYS A 119 -4.04 13.06 -10.54
C LYS A 119 -4.40 11.95 -9.52
N VAL A 120 -4.40 10.68 -9.96
CA VAL A 120 -4.64 9.53 -9.07
C VAL A 120 -3.61 9.48 -7.94
N THR A 121 -2.32 9.50 -8.29
CA THR A 121 -1.24 9.38 -7.30
C THR A 121 -1.24 10.56 -6.32
N GLN A 122 -1.40 11.80 -6.82
CA GLN A 122 -1.44 12.99 -5.99
C GLN A 122 -2.66 13.01 -5.06
N GLY A 123 -3.83 12.59 -5.56
CA GLY A 123 -5.05 12.51 -4.75
C GLY A 123 -4.87 11.56 -3.56
N TRP A 124 -4.27 10.39 -3.78
CA TRP A 124 -3.96 9.47 -2.69
C TRP A 124 -2.87 10.01 -1.75
N TRP A 125 -1.83 10.65 -2.32
CA TRP A 125 -0.75 11.22 -1.51
C TRP A 125 -1.21 12.34 -0.58
N GLN A 126 -2.12 13.18 -1.02
CA GLN A 126 -2.67 14.29 -0.24
C GLN A 126 -3.65 13.85 0.85
N SER A 127 -4.25 12.67 0.71
CA SER A 127 -5.15 12.09 1.71
C SER A 127 -4.34 11.31 2.76
N GLU A 128 -4.47 11.68 4.02
CA GLU A 128 -3.72 11.05 5.13
C GLU A 128 -3.92 9.53 5.19
N GLY A 129 -5.17 9.05 5.05
CA GLY A 129 -5.50 7.63 5.09
C GLY A 129 -4.88 6.85 3.93
N HIS A 130 -5.01 7.37 2.71
CA HIS A 130 -4.42 6.74 1.52
C HIS A 130 -2.89 6.78 1.55
N ARG A 131 -2.30 7.92 1.95
CA ARG A 131 -0.84 8.05 2.11
C ARG A 131 -0.30 7.08 3.15
N ARG A 132 -1.01 6.84 4.26
CA ARG A 132 -0.63 5.85 5.27
C ARG A 132 -0.54 4.45 4.66
N ASN A 133 -1.50 4.07 3.81
CA ASN A 133 -1.46 2.80 3.10
C ASN A 133 -0.25 2.74 2.14
N MET A 134 0.01 3.82 1.38
CA MET A 134 1.15 3.90 0.46
C MET A 134 2.49 3.76 1.18
N LEU A 135 2.59 4.21 2.44
CA LEU A 135 3.82 4.23 3.24
C LEU A 135 3.91 3.10 4.28
N ASP A 136 2.96 2.16 4.30
CA ASP A 136 3.03 1.02 5.22
C ASP A 136 4.34 0.25 4.97
N ALA A 137 5.12 0.06 6.04
CA ALA A 137 6.46 -0.53 5.95
C ALA A 137 6.42 -2.06 5.76
N GLU A 138 5.28 -2.68 6.04
CA GLU A 138 5.16 -4.13 6.08
C GLU A 138 4.56 -4.72 4.78
N VAL A 139 4.07 -3.87 3.88
CA VAL A 139 3.60 -4.33 2.57
C VAL A 139 4.77 -4.48 1.60
N THR A 140 4.72 -5.54 0.80
CA THR A 140 5.75 -5.88 -0.19
C THR A 140 5.18 -5.94 -1.61
N ASP A 141 3.87 -6.19 -1.71
CA ASP A 141 3.19 -6.44 -2.97
C ASP A 141 2.18 -5.33 -3.26
N ILE A 142 1.94 -5.06 -4.54
CA ILE A 142 0.95 -4.09 -5.01
C ILE A 142 0.19 -4.64 -6.21
N GLY A 143 -1.08 -4.23 -6.34
CA GLY A 143 -1.87 -4.41 -7.55
C GLY A 143 -2.61 -3.12 -7.88
N ILE A 144 -2.59 -2.71 -9.16
CA ILE A 144 -3.20 -1.44 -9.59
C ILE A 144 -4.05 -1.68 -10.83
N ALA A 145 -5.24 -1.08 -10.85
CA ALA A 145 -6.06 -1.04 -12.04
C ALA A 145 -6.88 0.25 -12.12
N ILE A 146 -7.13 0.67 -13.36
CA ILE A 146 -8.02 1.77 -13.68
C ILE A 146 -9.05 1.28 -14.69
N ALA A 147 -10.31 1.71 -14.54
CA ALA A 147 -11.38 1.46 -15.50
C ALA A 147 -12.20 2.74 -15.70
N GLN A 148 -12.75 2.92 -16.90
CA GLN A 148 -13.60 4.06 -17.23
C GLN A 148 -15.05 3.61 -17.40
N SER A 149 -15.99 4.35 -16.82
CA SER A 149 -17.41 4.19 -17.07
C SER A 149 -17.76 4.63 -18.51
N GLY A 150 -18.39 3.72 -19.26
CA GLY A 150 -18.93 4.05 -20.57
C GLY A 150 -20.16 4.96 -20.53
N LYS A 151 -20.77 5.15 -19.34
CA LYS A 151 -21.96 5.98 -19.17
C LYS A 151 -21.62 7.40 -18.76
N THR A 152 -20.76 7.55 -17.75
CA THR A 152 -20.44 8.83 -17.13
C THR A 152 -19.10 9.40 -17.57
N GLY A 153 -18.24 8.55 -18.18
CA GLY A 153 -16.85 8.92 -18.48
C GLY A 153 -15.94 8.98 -17.25
N THR A 154 -16.46 8.65 -16.06
CA THR A 154 -15.70 8.65 -14.80
C THR A 154 -14.67 7.52 -14.79
N TYR A 155 -13.46 7.84 -14.38
CA TYR A 155 -12.37 6.87 -14.16
C TYR A 155 -12.38 6.42 -12.70
N TYR A 156 -12.32 5.11 -12.51
CA TYR A 156 -12.22 4.46 -11.21
C TYR A 156 -10.87 3.78 -11.09
N ALA A 157 -10.09 4.19 -10.10
CA ALA A 157 -8.77 3.63 -9.83
C ALA A 157 -8.78 2.84 -8.53
N VAL A 158 -8.10 1.70 -8.51
CA VAL A 158 -7.92 0.82 -7.36
C VAL A 158 -6.44 0.53 -7.20
N GLN A 159 -5.93 0.67 -5.98
CA GLN A 159 -4.58 0.30 -5.56
C GLN A 159 -4.70 -0.60 -4.34
N LEU A 160 -4.27 -1.84 -4.48
CA LEU A 160 -4.21 -2.84 -3.42
C LEU A 160 -2.77 -3.05 -2.99
N PHE A 161 -2.51 -2.94 -1.71
CA PHE A 161 -1.23 -3.35 -1.13
C PHE A 161 -1.39 -4.67 -0.40
N GLY A 162 -0.35 -5.49 -0.42
CA GLY A 162 -0.35 -6.78 0.21
C GLY A 162 0.97 -7.15 0.88
N ARG A 163 0.87 -8.01 1.90
CA ARG A 163 1.97 -8.84 2.39
C ARG A 163 1.53 -10.28 2.30
N PRO A 164 2.25 -11.15 1.58
CA PRO A 164 1.89 -12.56 1.46
C PRO A 164 1.96 -13.28 2.82
N TYR A 165 1.05 -14.21 3.06
CA TYR A 165 1.04 -14.99 4.31
C TYR A 165 2.34 -15.80 4.51
N ARG A 166 2.98 -16.25 3.42
CA ARG A 166 4.24 -16.99 3.47
C ARG A 166 5.43 -16.19 4.04
N THR A 167 5.32 -14.85 4.09
CA THR A 167 6.35 -13.94 4.62
C THR A 167 6.04 -13.48 6.05
N ARG A 168 5.13 -14.15 6.75
CA ARG A 168 4.89 -13.91 8.17
C ARG A 168 6.16 -14.22 8.96
N ILE A 169 6.31 -13.53 10.08
CA ILE A 169 7.39 -13.77 11.02
C ILE A 169 6.95 -14.91 11.94
N GLU A 170 7.67 -16.02 11.93
CA GLU A 170 7.42 -17.18 12.77
C GLU A 170 8.59 -17.36 13.73
N PHE A 171 8.33 -17.35 15.05
CA PHE A 171 9.38 -17.52 16.04
C PHE A 171 8.87 -18.29 17.26
N ARG A 172 9.79 -18.76 18.08
CA ARG A 172 9.49 -19.57 19.27
C ARG A 172 10.02 -18.91 20.54
N VAL A 173 9.20 -19.00 21.61
CA VAL A 173 9.63 -18.69 22.97
C VAL A 173 9.59 -19.98 23.76
N ALA A 174 10.75 -20.41 24.26
CA ALA A 174 10.91 -21.61 25.07
C ALA A 174 11.23 -21.22 26.52
N ASN A 175 10.66 -21.95 27.46
CA ASN A 175 10.97 -21.87 28.87
C ASN A 175 11.64 -23.18 29.31
N ALA A 176 12.97 -23.20 29.34
CA ALA A 176 13.76 -24.31 29.83
C ALA A 176 13.96 -24.29 31.36
N SER A 177 13.41 -23.27 32.03
CA SER A 177 13.52 -23.12 33.49
C SER A 177 12.47 -23.95 34.25
N PRO A 178 12.69 -24.20 35.55
CA PRO A 178 11.77 -24.99 36.39
C PRO A 178 10.54 -24.17 36.88
N ALA A 179 10.45 -22.88 36.54
CA ALA A 179 9.34 -22.00 36.96
C ALA A 179 8.64 -21.39 35.76
N PRO A 180 7.35 -21.01 35.87
CA PRO A 180 6.66 -20.30 34.81
C PRO A 180 7.32 -18.93 34.58
N ILE A 181 7.27 -18.45 33.35
CA ILE A 181 7.75 -17.12 32.97
C ILE A 181 6.61 -16.30 32.37
N GLU A 182 6.74 -14.98 32.53
CA GLU A 182 5.81 -14.01 31.94
C GLU A 182 6.53 -13.23 30.83
N TYR A 183 5.85 -13.01 29.72
CA TYR A 183 6.34 -12.16 28.65
C TYR A 183 5.18 -11.43 27.96
N ASP A 184 5.50 -10.36 27.26
CA ASP A 184 4.60 -9.56 26.46
C ASP A 184 5.02 -9.63 24.99
N LEU A 185 4.03 -9.73 24.10
CA LEU A 185 4.21 -9.62 22.67
C LEU A 185 3.27 -8.53 22.14
N ASN A 186 3.83 -7.44 21.69
CA ASN A 186 3.08 -6.29 21.15
C ASN A 186 1.98 -5.76 22.09
N GLY A 187 2.22 -5.74 23.41
CA GLY A 187 1.25 -5.30 24.43
C GLY A 187 0.31 -6.40 24.91
N LYS A 188 0.40 -7.62 24.38
CA LYS A 188 -0.37 -8.78 24.84
C LYS A 188 0.48 -9.65 25.76
N GLY A 189 0.04 -9.81 27.01
CA GLY A 189 0.70 -10.63 28.01
C GLY A 189 0.47 -12.13 27.78
N TYR A 190 1.50 -12.93 28.06
CA TYR A 190 1.51 -14.39 28.00
C TYR A 190 2.20 -14.97 29.23
N SER A 191 1.66 -16.06 29.75
CA SER A 191 2.32 -16.94 30.70
C SER A 191 2.77 -18.23 29.99
N LEU A 192 4.00 -18.66 30.25
CA LEU A 192 4.57 -19.89 29.67
C LEU A 192 5.02 -20.80 30.79
N PRO A 193 4.41 -21.98 30.98
CA PRO A 193 4.79 -22.93 32.02
C PRO A 193 6.24 -23.38 31.92
N ALA A 194 6.77 -23.92 33.01
CA ALA A 194 8.06 -24.57 33.00
C ALA A 194 8.16 -25.64 31.90
N HIS A 195 9.34 -25.77 31.28
CA HIS A 195 9.67 -26.77 30.25
C HIS A 195 8.72 -26.79 29.06
N SER A 196 8.13 -25.64 28.68
CA SER A 196 7.22 -25.54 27.55
C SER A 196 7.73 -24.56 26.48
N THR A 197 7.17 -24.67 25.28
CA THR A 197 7.50 -23.81 24.14
C THR A 197 6.21 -23.33 23.49
N ARG A 198 6.18 -22.06 23.12
CA ARG A 198 5.09 -21.48 22.33
C ARG A 198 5.64 -20.91 21.02
N MET A 199 4.94 -21.23 19.94
CA MET A 199 5.19 -20.64 18.62
C MET A 199 4.30 -19.41 18.46
N HIS A 200 4.86 -18.35 17.86
CA HIS A 200 4.18 -17.14 17.46
C HIS A 200 4.27 -16.95 15.95
N GLN A 201 3.22 -16.39 15.38
CA GLN A 201 3.13 -16.02 13.97
C GLN A 201 2.63 -14.60 13.89
N GLU A 202 3.44 -13.70 13.35
CA GLU A 202 3.15 -12.29 13.27
C GLU A 202 3.20 -11.78 11.83
N CYS A 203 2.21 -10.99 11.45
CA CYS A 203 2.14 -10.37 10.13
C CYS A 203 2.87 -9.03 10.06
N ARG A 204 3.25 -8.49 11.21
CA ARG A 204 3.99 -7.23 11.35
C ARG A 204 5.19 -7.44 12.26
N ALA A 205 6.15 -6.52 12.17
CA ALA A 205 7.28 -6.51 13.08
C ALA A 205 6.80 -6.55 14.55
N ALA A 206 7.35 -7.47 15.33
CA ALA A 206 6.96 -7.73 16.69
C ALA A 206 7.98 -7.19 17.70
N ARG A 207 7.50 -6.86 18.90
CA ARG A 207 8.33 -6.60 20.07
C ARG A 207 8.02 -7.66 21.13
N LEU A 208 8.99 -8.49 21.41
CA LEU A 208 8.95 -9.46 22.51
C LEU A 208 9.63 -8.84 23.74
N THR A 209 8.92 -8.77 24.87
CA THR A 209 9.45 -8.26 26.14
C THR A 209 9.29 -9.33 27.20
N VAL A 210 10.41 -9.87 27.67
CA VAL A 210 10.46 -10.97 28.65
C VAL A 210 10.82 -10.42 30.03
N ARG A 211 10.04 -10.79 31.05
CA ARG A 211 10.32 -10.50 32.45
C ARG A 211 10.93 -11.71 33.12
N LEU A 212 12.21 -11.62 33.43
CA LEU A 212 12.91 -12.71 34.09
C LEU A 212 12.72 -12.64 35.62
N PRO A 213 12.45 -13.76 36.29
CA PRO A 213 12.32 -13.81 37.73
C PRO A 213 13.59 -13.29 38.43
N GLY A 214 13.43 -12.34 39.37
CA GLY A 214 14.53 -11.72 40.11
C GLY A 214 15.23 -10.57 39.41
N GLU A 215 14.93 -10.28 38.15
CA GLU A 215 15.48 -9.14 37.42
C GLU A 215 14.54 -7.93 37.49
N ARG A 216 15.12 -6.75 37.66
CA ARG A 216 14.35 -5.49 37.80
C ARG A 216 13.85 -4.96 36.45
N GLN A 217 14.58 -5.22 35.38
CA GLN A 217 14.26 -4.69 34.07
C GLN A 217 13.91 -5.80 33.09
N PRO A 218 12.85 -5.63 32.29
CA PRO A 218 12.51 -6.57 31.23
C PRO A 218 13.51 -6.48 30.08
N ILE A 219 13.71 -7.59 29.40
CA ILE A 219 14.52 -7.66 28.17
C ILE A 219 13.58 -7.54 26.98
N SER A 220 13.80 -6.54 26.11
CA SER A 220 13.02 -6.35 24.87
C SER A 220 13.87 -6.67 23.65
N VAL A 221 13.30 -7.49 22.74
CA VAL A 221 13.92 -7.89 21.47
C VAL A 221 12.91 -7.74 20.33
N LYS A 222 13.42 -7.69 19.10
CA LYS A 222 12.61 -7.73 17.88
C LYS A 222 12.80 -9.11 17.24
N PRO A 223 11.81 -10.01 17.32
CA PRO A 223 11.91 -11.32 16.68
C PRO A 223 11.98 -11.20 15.16
N ALA A 224 12.84 -12.00 14.55
CA ALA A 224 12.87 -12.27 13.13
C ALA A 224 12.30 -13.66 12.84
N ASP A 225 12.05 -13.92 11.56
CA ASP A 225 11.58 -15.23 11.11
C ASP A 225 12.62 -16.33 11.44
N GLY A 226 12.17 -17.45 12.00
CA GLY A 226 13.00 -18.56 12.43
C GLY A 226 13.60 -18.41 13.83
N ASP A 227 13.49 -17.25 14.49
CA ASP A 227 14.11 -17.05 15.80
C ASP A 227 13.57 -18.00 16.86
N ARG A 228 14.46 -18.43 17.75
CA ARG A 228 14.15 -19.13 18.99
C ARG A 228 14.72 -18.39 20.18
N TYR A 229 13.87 -17.93 21.06
CA TYR A 229 14.23 -17.33 22.34
C TYR A 229 14.01 -18.35 23.44
N GLU A 230 15.02 -18.57 24.27
CA GLU A 230 14.96 -19.55 25.33
C GLU A 230 15.28 -18.89 26.67
N VAL A 231 14.40 -19.04 27.65
CA VAL A 231 14.64 -18.67 29.03
C VAL A 231 15.16 -19.88 29.76
N GLU A 232 16.37 -19.78 30.30
CA GLU A 232 16.99 -20.83 31.08
C GLU A 232 17.46 -20.31 32.45
N ARG A 233 17.64 -21.21 33.42
CA ARG A 233 18.22 -20.90 34.71
C ARG A 233 19.66 -21.42 34.76
N VAL A 234 20.60 -20.50 34.98
CA VAL A 234 22.01 -20.80 35.14
C VAL A 234 22.43 -20.42 36.55
N GLY A 235 22.66 -21.40 37.40
CA GLY A 235 22.88 -21.19 38.84
C GLY A 235 21.64 -20.60 39.52
N SER A 236 21.77 -19.43 40.11
CA SER A 236 20.69 -18.69 40.74
C SER A 236 19.98 -17.66 39.85
N ARG A 237 20.46 -17.44 38.61
CA ARG A 237 19.95 -16.40 37.72
C ARG A 237 19.19 -16.96 36.53
N PHE A 238 18.19 -16.23 36.07
CA PHE A 238 17.51 -16.49 34.80
C PHE A 238 18.19 -15.66 33.70
N GLN A 239 18.25 -16.22 32.51
CA GLN A 239 18.75 -15.51 31.33
C GLN A 239 17.91 -15.82 30.11
N LEU A 240 17.80 -14.82 29.22
CA LEU A 240 17.21 -14.99 27.91
C LEU A 240 18.32 -15.19 26.88
N ARG A 241 18.27 -16.30 26.15
CA ARG A 241 19.20 -16.60 25.07
C ARG A 241 18.44 -16.64 23.74
N ARG A 242 19.02 -16.07 22.70
CA ARG A 242 18.60 -16.30 21.32
C ARG A 242 19.41 -17.50 20.80
N ALA A 243 18.73 -18.62 20.55
CA ALA A 243 19.36 -19.78 19.91
C ALA A 243 19.44 -19.54 18.41
N ALA A 244 20.53 -19.96 17.78
CA ALA A 244 20.60 -20.03 16.32
C ALA A 244 19.58 -21.04 15.79
N SER A 245 19.00 -20.72 14.64
CA SER A 245 18.08 -21.60 13.89
C SER A 245 18.77 -22.86 13.46
#